data_83d0b5666e1ea6879d87512f8066f851
#
_entry.id   83d0b5666e1ea6879d87512f8066f851
#
_cell.length_a   1.000
_cell.length_b   1.000
_cell.length_c   1.000
_cell.angle_alpha   90.00
_cell.angle_beta   90.00
_cell.angle_gamma   90.00
#
_symmetry.space_group_name_H-M   'P 1'
#
loop_
_entity.id
_entity.type
_entity.pdbx_description
1 polymer ?
#
loop_
_entity_poly.entity_id
_entity_poly.type
_entity_poly.pdbx_seq_one_letter_code
_entity_poly.pdbx_strand_id
1 'polypeptide(L)'
;SYTFSLNMDRSYNEVLARELGSDPTTITKRDLITDMTWDKNFNMTRRADIKWNFTKNIKLSFATAMNSEIEESLAFNSEYLDLPRMREYKYNREYIYDLREDSISQWAKDLRESTLKSFLAAGEPYNYSQQLNISYAIPINKISAFDWITANASYTGNYDWQRGVTINPNTYTSNNDIADSKRSWNGDIRFNMETLYNKSSYLKDVNKKFSKTALSKKANEKLAARKDTTKKDDEVVEAPKAKEAKTYERKNLRLKKGNKTRISHRLASNRIIVEAVDKDGKPYELKYEVIDQNAINVIAKEDVANITITVKQKLRKNEKLGDILDGFVRGLMMVRNVSGNIRLTEGTTLNGYNKGSGFLGQAGSGEPGAKFTFGFYRAADAIEEAISKNQLGLEDVVNPIVLTHDQTVQVKTVLEPYTGIKFDLNAAASWNKGDEIYYFDGYHKGVEDLFSGTHSHTDIAIRRSSFKRGATTSSETFAEFIDNVYKMRAHIEK
;
A
#
# COMPACT_ATOMS: atom_id res chain seq x y z
N SER A 1 -20.57 1.01 9.23
CA SER A 1 -20.72 -0.23 10.02
C SER A 1 -19.83 -0.16 11.24
N TYR A 2 -20.30 -0.77 12.31
CA TYR A 2 -19.53 -0.98 13.53
C TYR A 2 -19.68 -2.45 13.93
N THR A 3 -18.63 -2.99 14.52
CA THR A 3 -18.62 -4.35 15.05
C THR A 3 -17.95 -4.31 16.42
N PHE A 4 -18.55 -4.97 17.38
CA PHE A 4 -17.96 -5.21 18.70
C PHE A 4 -17.91 -6.69 18.94
N SER A 5 -16.79 -7.20 19.44
CA SER A 5 -16.65 -8.61 19.84
C SER A 5 -15.96 -8.71 21.20
N LEU A 6 -16.47 -9.61 22.00
CA LEU A 6 -15.92 -10.01 23.28
C LEU A 6 -15.60 -11.50 23.18
N ASN A 7 -14.35 -11.86 23.35
CA ASN A 7 -13.90 -13.24 23.41
C ASN A 7 -13.27 -13.52 24.77
N MET A 8 -13.59 -14.64 25.34
CA MET A 8 -13.04 -15.08 26.63
C MET A 8 -12.48 -16.48 26.46
N ASP A 9 -11.27 -16.67 26.92
CA ASP A 9 -10.59 -17.95 26.94
C ASP A 9 -10.05 -18.23 28.33
N ARG A 10 -10.42 -19.37 28.87
CA ARG A 10 -10.01 -19.82 30.19
C ARG A 10 -9.40 -21.21 30.10
N SER A 11 -8.16 -21.32 30.48
CA SER A 11 -7.45 -22.59 30.57
C SER A 11 -7.04 -22.89 32.02
N TYR A 12 -7.07 -24.14 32.35
CA TYR A 12 -6.60 -24.66 33.61
C TYR A 12 -5.73 -25.87 33.32
N ASN A 13 -4.52 -25.85 33.79
CA ASN A 13 -3.58 -26.95 33.68
C ASN A 13 -3.02 -27.30 35.04
N GLU A 14 -3.14 -28.57 35.43
CA GLU A 14 -2.65 -29.09 36.65
C GLU A 14 -1.53 -30.11 36.37
N VAL A 15 -0.35 -29.81 36.85
CA VAL A 15 0.82 -30.67 36.65
C VAL A 15 1.26 -31.24 37.98
N LEU A 16 1.23 -32.56 38.06
CA LEU A 16 1.75 -33.32 39.17
C LEU A 16 3.15 -33.84 38.79
N ALA A 17 4.17 -33.18 39.33
CA ALA A 17 5.54 -33.65 39.14
C ALA A 17 5.81 -34.86 40.09
N ARG A 18 6.34 -35.94 39.53
CA ARG A 18 6.86 -37.08 40.32
C ARG A 18 8.38 -36.96 40.35
N GLU A 19 8.94 -36.73 41.51
CA GLU A 19 10.37 -37.03 41.71
C GLU A 19 10.52 -38.52 42.04
N LEU A 20 11.14 -39.25 41.14
CA LEU A 20 11.60 -40.61 41.42
C LEU A 20 12.92 -40.44 42.20
N GLY A 21 12.89 -40.68 43.50
CA GLY A 21 14.10 -40.78 44.32
C GLY A 21 15.07 -41.78 43.69
N SER A 22 16.35 -41.51 43.82
CA SER A 22 17.43 -42.30 43.25
C SER A 22 17.56 -43.74 43.78
N ASP A 23 16.80 -44.05 44.84
CA ASP A 23 16.77 -45.39 45.45
C ASP A 23 15.34 -45.96 45.51
N PRO A 24 15.00 -46.93 44.65
CA PRO A 24 13.66 -47.50 44.61
C PRO A 24 13.23 -48.26 45.88
N THR A 25 14.16 -48.57 46.80
CA THR A 25 13.87 -49.29 48.03
C THR A 25 13.41 -48.38 49.18
N THR A 26 13.66 -47.10 49.08
CA THR A 26 13.31 -46.06 50.09
C THR A 26 12.10 -45.22 49.72
N ILE A 27 11.48 -45.47 48.55
CA ILE A 27 10.30 -44.76 48.08
C ILE A 27 9.10 -45.10 48.96
N THR A 28 8.82 -44.24 49.91
CA THR A 28 7.55 -44.28 50.64
C THR A 28 6.48 -43.60 49.79
N LYS A 29 5.18 -43.98 50.01
CA LYS A 29 4.06 -43.28 49.38
C LYS A 29 4.10 -41.74 49.57
N ARG A 30 4.89 -41.26 50.53
CA ARG A 30 5.08 -39.89 50.94
C ARG A 30 5.99 -39.11 49.95
N ASP A 31 6.99 -39.80 49.44
CA ASP A 31 8.00 -39.21 48.54
C ASP A 31 7.52 -39.12 47.07
N LEU A 32 6.36 -39.71 46.77
CA LEU A 32 5.76 -39.74 45.43
C LEU A 32 4.87 -38.51 45.10
N ILE A 33 4.62 -37.65 46.07
CA ILE A 33 3.76 -36.46 45.89
C ILE A 33 4.63 -35.21 46.04
N THR A 34 5.31 -34.88 45.02
CA THR A 34 5.96 -33.59 44.89
C THR A 34 4.99 -32.52 44.38
N ASP A 35 5.38 -31.30 44.56
CA ASP A 35 4.58 -30.10 44.39
C ASP A 35 3.66 -30.15 43.16
N MET A 36 2.35 -30.01 43.43
CA MET A 36 1.35 -29.82 42.41
C MET A 36 1.44 -28.36 41.93
N THR A 37 1.74 -28.16 40.69
CA THR A 37 1.74 -26.84 40.05
C THR A 37 0.47 -26.65 39.23
N TRP A 38 -0.14 -25.50 39.39
CA TRP A 38 -1.31 -25.12 38.61
C TRP A 38 -0.93 -23.96 37.69
N ASP A 39 -1.35 -24.05 36.45
CA ASP A 39 -1.33 -22.96 35.51
C ASP A 39 -2.77 -22.61 35.16
N LYS A 40 -3.18 -21.42 35.53
CA LYS A 40 -4.48 -20.87 35.20
C LYS A 40 -4.31 -19.63 34.38
N ASN A 41 -5.02 -19.59 33.30
CA ASN A 41 -5.02 -18.44 32.39
C ASN A 41 -6.46 -18.10 32.01
N PHE A 42 -6.93 -16.93 32.39
CA PHE A 42 -8.24 -16.43 32.05
C PHE A 42 -8.10 -15.10 31.33
N ASN A 43 -8.14 -15.16 29.99
CA ASN A 43 -7.97 -14.00 29.12
C ASN A 43 -9.31 -13.51 28.59
N MET A 44 -9.39 -12.19 28.46
CA MET A 44 -10.52 -11.52 27.84
C MET A 44 -10.00 -10.59 26.73
N THR A 45 -10.45 -10.83 25.51
CA THR A 45 -10.16 -9.98 24.34
C THR A 45 -11.41 -9.19 23.97
N ARG A 46 -11.29 -7.87 23.98
CA ARG A 46 -12.31 -6.92 23.51
C ARG A 46 -11.84 -6.29 22.21
N ARG A 47 -12.68 -6.33 21.19
CA ARG A 47 -12.39 -5.71 19.90
C ARG A 47 -13.54 -4.82 19.47
N ALA A 48 -13.21 -3.68 18.90
CA ALA A 48 -14.18 -2.79 18.28
C ALA A 48 -13.64 -2.31 16.93
N ASP A 49 -14.47 -2.43 15.91
CA ASP A 49 -14.17 -2.00 14.55
C ASP A 49 -15.25 -1.02 14.09
N ILE A 50 -14.84 0.12 13.58
CA ILE A 50 -15.69 1.15 13.02
C ILE A 50 -15.23 1.42 11.59
N LYS A 51 -16.15 1.30 10.63
CA LYS A 51 -15.91 1.67 9.23
C LYS A 51 -16.92 2.71 8.81
N TRP A 52 -16.44 3.85 8.39
CA TRP A 52 -17.26 4.97 7.99
C TRP A 52 -16.84 5.54 6.64
N ASN A 53 -17.78 5.52 5.71
CA ASN A 53 -17.63 6.18 4.42
C ASN A 53 -18.17 7.61 4.56
N PHE A 54 -17.29 8.55 4.91
CA PHE A 54 -17.65 9.95 5.10
C PHE A 54 -18.18 10.57 3.81
N THR A 55 -17.53 10.26 2.70
CA THR A 55 -17.96 10.57 1.35
C THR A 55 -17.69 9.38 0.43
N LYS A 56 -18.09 9.47 -0.85
CA LYS A 56 -17.70 8.47 -1.85
C LYS A 56 -16.18 8.34 -2.01
N ASN A 57 -15.45 9.39 -1.67
CA ASN A 57 -14.01 9.48 -1.89
C ASN A 57 -13.20 9.35 -0.58
N ILE A 58 -13.80 9.61 0.58
CA ILE A 58 -13.13 9.56 1.89
C ILE A 58 -13.72 8.41 2.68
N LYS A 59 -12.86 7.48 3.08
CA LYS A 59 -13.20 6.35 3.92
C LYS A 59 -12.32 6.37 5.16
N LEU A 60 -12.92 6.09 6.30
CA LEU A 60 -12.26 5.96 7.57
C LEU A 60 -12.54 4.58 8.13
N SER A 61 -11.52 3.92 8.63
CA SER A 61 -11.66 2.72 9.46
C SER A 61 -10.84 2.87 10.72
N PHE A 62 -11.45 2.52 11.84
CA PHE A 62 -10.81 2.47 13.14
C PHE A 62 -11.05 1.09 13.73
N ALA A 63 -9.98 0.42 14.11
CA ALA A 63 -10.00 -0.87 14.77
C ALA A 63 -9.24 -0.78 16.08
N THR A 64 -9.74 -1.41 17.12
CA THR A 64 -9.05 -1.52 18.40
C THR A 64 -9.22 -2.91 18.98
N ALA A 65 -8.18 -3.39 19.66
CA ALA A 65 -8.19 -4.64 20.39
C ALA A 65 -7.51 -4.43 21.74
N MET A 66 -8.13 -4.93 22.80
CA MET A 66 -7.58 -4.95 24.13
C MET A 66 -7.62 -6.36 24.68
N ASN A 67 -6.48 -6.84 25.10
CA ASN A 67 -6.34 -8.10 25.79
C ASN A 67 -6.11 -7.84 27.29
N SER A 68 -6.91 -8.47 28.10
CA SER A 68 -6.88 -8.33 29.55
C SER A 68 -6.83 -9.71 30.19
N GLU A 69 -6.13 -9.81 31.28
CA GLU A 69 -6.10 -10.99 32.15
C GLU A 69 -7.08 -10.78 33.29
N ILE A 70 -7.94 -11.76 33.51
CA ILE A 70 -8.82 -11.79 34.67
C ILE A 70 -8.08 -12.53 35.78
N GLU A 71 -7.78 -11.82 36.85
CA GLU A 71 -7.08 -12.40 38.00
C GLU A 71 -7.93 -13.45 38.67
N GLU A 72 -7.43 -14.68 38.66
CA GLU A 72 -7.89 -15.78 39.51
C GLU A 72 -6.83 -16.00 40.57
N SER A 73 -6.93 -15.29 41.70
CA SER A 73 -5.99 -15.44 42.80
C SER A 73 -5.93 -16.89 43.28
N LEU A 74 -4.74 -17.48 43.16
CA LEU A 74 -4.45 -18.82 43.65
C LEU A 74 -3.75 -18.79 45.01
N ALA A 75 -3.34 -17.61 45.45
CA ALA A 75 -2.70 -17.46 46.73
C ALA A 75 -3.66 -17.88 47.83
N PHE A 76 -3.46 -19.06 48.36
CA PHE A 76 -3.91 -19.33 49.68
C PHE A 76 -3.22 -18.30 50.58
N ASN A 77 -3.96 -17.29 50.96
CA ASN A 77 -3.45 -16.36 51.93
C ASN A 77 -3.07 -17.15 53.20
N SER A 78 -1.90 -16.94 53.75
CA SER A 78 -1.41 -17.62 54.93
C SER A 78 -2.34 -17.42 56.14
N GLU A 79 -3.29 -16.49 56.08
CA GLU A 79 -4.41 -16.33 57.01
C GLU A 79 -5.39 -17.52 57.06
N TYR A 80 -5.54 -18.25 55.97
CA TYR A 80 -6.49 -19.36 55.87
C TYR A 80 -5.84 -20.74 56.12
N LEU A 81 -4.49 -20.80 56.02
CA LEU A 81 -3.75 -22.05 56.12
C LEU A 81 -2.42 -21.85 56.84
N ASP A 82 -2.34 -22.44 58.04
CA ASP A 82 -1.07 -22.63 58.72
C ASP A 82 -0.23 -23.65 57.89
N LEU A 83 0.69 -23.13 57.06
CA LEU A 83 1.51 -23.94 56.14
C LEU A 83 2.21 -25.16 56.76
N PRO A 84 2.71 -25.13 58.04
CA PRO A 84 3.22 -26.31 58.72
C PRO A 84 2.17 -27.39 58.94
N ARG A 85 0.93 -27.01 59.25
CA ARG A 85 -0.20 -27.95 59.39
C ARG A 85 -0.63 -28.54 58.09
N MET A 86 -0.52 -27.82 56.94
CA MET A 86 -0.87 -28.34 55.64
C MET A 86 -0.06 -29.58 55.25
N ARG A 87 1.24 -29.63 55.58
CA ARG A 87 2.09 -30.80 55.35
C ARG A 87 1.66 -31.99 56.23
N GLU A 88 1.22 -31.77 57.47
CA GLU A 88 0.68 -32.80 58.36
C GLU A 88 -0.70 -33.26 57.93
N TYR A 89 -1.59 -32.39 57.48
CA TYR A 89 -2.94 -32.68 57.02
C TYR A 89 -2.98 -33.53 55.74
N LYS A 90 -2.03 -33.42 54.87
CA LYS A 90 -1.92 -34.27 53.67
C LYS A 90 -1.83 -35.74 53.98
N TYR A 91 -1.54 -36.09 55.23
CA TYR A 91 -1.28 -37.46 55.68
C TYR A 91 -2.26 -38.02 56.72
N ASN A 92 -3.06 -37.18 57.36
CA ASN A 92 -4.04 -37.61 58.37
C ASN A 92 -5.45 -37.32 57.89
N ARG A 93 -6.14 -38.37 57.38
CA ARG A 93 -7.46 -38.23 56.76
C ARG A 93 -8.53 -37.57 57.64
N GLU A 94 -8.50 -37.79 58.91
CA GLU A 94 -9.49 -37.23 59.88
C GLU A 94 -9.34 -35.71 60.03
N TYR A 95 -8.10 -35.21 60.04
CA TYR A 95 -7.83 -33.79 60.15
C TYR A 95 -8.11 -33.01 58.85
N ILE A 96 -8.01 -33.65 57.70
CA ILE A 96 -8.34 -33.06 56.41
C ILE A 96 -9.82 -32.70 56.28
N TYR A 97 -10.68 -33.45 56.93
CA TYR A 97 -12.13 -33.24 56.81
C TYR A 97 -12.63 -32.03 57.59
N ASP A 98 -12.19 -31.79 58.82
CA ASP A 98 -12.71 -30.68 59.64
C ASP A 98 -12.26 -29.29 59.21
N LEU A 99 -11.05 -29.14 58.71
CA LEU A 99 -10.56 -27.86 58.16
C LEU A 99 -10.98 -27.64 56.69
N ARG A 100 -11.35 -28.71 56.01
CA ARG A 100 -11.71 -28.66 54.59
C ARG A 100 -13.06 -28.01 54.35
N GLU A 101 -14.03 -28.13 55.23
CA GLU A 101 -15.36 -27.56 55.00
C GLU A 101 -15.39 -26.04 55.20
N ASP A 102 -14.84 -25.53 56.27
CA ASP A 102 -14.94 -24.09 56.56
C ASP A 102 -13.90 -23.24 55.78
N SER A 103 -12.65 -23.65 55.79
CA SER A 103 -11.59 -22.84 55.15
C SER A 103 -11.62 -22.90 53.62
N ILE A 104 -11.94 -24.08 53.05
CA ILE A 104 -12.08 -24.23 51.60
C ILE A 104 -13.36 -23.53 51.08
N SER A 105 -14.44 -23.61 51.86
CA SER A 105 -15.68 -22.94 51.48
C SER A 105 -15.54 -21.41 51.49
N GLN A 106 -14.85 -20.87 52.49
CA GLN A 106 -14.56 -19.45 52.60
C GLN A 106 -13.60 -19.00 51.48
N TRP A 107 -12.50 -19.71 51.29
CA TRP A 107 -11.58 -19.46 50.20
C TRP A 107 -12.26 -19.50 48.80
N ALA A 108 -13.09 -20.52 48.58
CA ALA A 108 -13.83 -20.64 47.31
C ALA A 108 -14.84 -19.48 47.11
N LYS A 109 -15.39 -18.92 48.18
CA LYS A 109 -16.26 -17.77 48.15
C LYS A 109 -15.44 -16.49 47.81
N ASP A 110 -14.35 -16.30 48.53
CA ASP A 110 -13.46 -15.13 48.32
C ASP A 110 -12.83 -15.14 46.92
N LEU A 111 -12.44 -16.32 46.41
CA LEU A 111 -11.97 -16.50 45.05
C LEU A 111 -13.04 -16.11 44.01
N ARG A 112 -14.28 -16.58 44.20
CA ARG A 112 -15.40 -16.23 43.29
C ARG A 112 -15.69 -14.74 43.32
N GLU A 113 -15.65 -14.12 44.50
CA GLU A 113 -15.88 -12.68 44.65
C GLU A 113 -14.75 -11.89 44.00
N SER A 114 -13.50 -12.26 44.22
CA SER A 114 -12.32 -11.64 43.58
C SER A 114 -12.35 -11.80 42.06
N THR A 115 -12.57 -12.99 41.54
CA THR A 115 -12.67 -13.25 40.12
C THR A 115 -13.85 -12.49 39.50
N LEU A 116 -15.01 -12.44 40.15
CA LEU A 116 -16.15 -11.68 39.68
C LEU A 116 -15.85 -10.17 39.65
N LYS A 117 -15.18 -9.66 40.68
CA LYS A 117 -14.76 -8.25 40.75
C LYS A 117 -13.77 -7.92 39.62
N SER A 118 -12.76 -8.76 39.41
CA SER A 118 -11.82 -8.62 38.29
C SER A 118 -12.54 -8.68 36.94
N PHE A 119 -13.46 -9.62 36.77
CA PHE A 119 -14.27 -9.72 35.56
C PHE A 119 -15.12 -8.47 35.30
N LEU A 120 -15.82 -7.96 36.34
CA LEU A 120 -16.62 -6.73 36.21
C LEU A 120 -15.77 -5.49 35.95
N ALA A 121 -14.53 -5.45 36.45
CA ALA A 121 -13.54 -4.43 36.15
C ALA A 121 -12.92 -4.61 34.74
N ALA A 122 -13.33 -5.65 34.01
CA ALA A 122 -12.81 -6.03 32.69
C ALA A 122 -11.36 -6.50 32.67
N GLY A 123 -10.86 -7.02 33.79
CA GLY A 123 -9.52 -7.57 33.98
C GLY A 123 -8.42 -6.51 33.94
N GLU A 124 -7.21 -6.97 34.13
CA GLU A 124 -6.01 -6.14 33.96
C GLU A 124 -5.52 -6.17 32.52
N PRO A 125 -5.46 -5.03 31.81
CA PRO A 125 -4.92 -4.99 30.47
C PRO A 125 -3.45 -5.38 30.44
N TYR A 126 -3.04 -6.22 29.49
CA TYR A 126 -1.64 -6.54 29.24
C TYR A 126 -1.20 -6.19 27.83
N ASN A 127 -2.14 -6.02 26.89
CA ASN A 127 -1.87 -5.58 25.55
C ASN A 127 -3.05 -4.75 25.03
N TYR A 128 -2.74 -3.64 24.37
CA TYR A 128 -3.70 -2.82 23.66
C TYR A 128 -3.15 -2.47 22.28
N SER A 129 -3.97 -2.58 21.28
CA SER A 129 -3.64 -2.14 19.93
C SER A 129 -4.78 -1.35 19.29
N GLN A 130 -4.45 -0.31 18.55
CA GLN A 130 -5.41 0.41 17.74
C GLN A 130 -4.82 0.79 16.39
N GLN A 131 -5.67 0.85 15.39
CA GLN A 131 -5.32 1.27 14.05
C GLN A 131 -6.37 2.22 13.50
N LEU A 132 -5.93 3.39 13.08
CA LEU A 132 -6.73 4.36 12.32
C LEU A 132 -6.26 4.34 10.86
N ASN A 133 -7.17 4.08 9.94
CA ASN A 133 -6.90 4.23 8.51
C ASN A 133 -7.83 5.27 7.91
N ILE A 134 -7.27 6.22 7.20
CA ILE A 134 -7.99 7.22 6.42
C ILE A 134 -7.53 7.09 4.98
N SER A 135 -8.44 6.87 4.06
CA SER A 135 -8.14 6.82 2.63
C SER A 135 -8.93 7.87 1.87
N TYR A 136 -8.25 8.56 0.98
CA TYR A 136 -8.84 9.61 0.15
C TYR A 136 -8.52 9.37 -1.32
N ALA A 137 -9.55 9.04 -2.10
CA ALA A 137 -9.45 9.01 -3.56
C ALA A 137 -9.62 10.44 -4.09
N ILE A 138 -8.53 11.05 -4.51
CA ILE A 138 -8.50 12.45 -4.97
C ILE A 138 -9.24 12.53 -6.31
N PRO A 139 -10.33 13.28 -6.43
CA PRO A 139 -11.20 13.23 -7.61
C PRO A 139 -10.68 14.05 -8.79
N ILE A 140 -9.38 14.02 -9.07
CA ILE A 140 -8.73 14.70 -10.21
C ILE A 140 -9.33 14.22 -11.53
N ASN A 141 -9.62 12.94 -11.64
CA ASN A 141 -10.18 12.32 -12.83
C ASN A 141 -11.61 12.76 -13.18
N LYS A 142 -12.29 13.46 -12.29
CA LYS A 142 -13.61 14.06 -12.59
C LYS A 142 -13.50 15.33 -13.42
N ILE A 143 -12.33 15.93 -13.47
CA ILE A 143 -12.04 17.07 -14.34
C ILE A 143 -11.70 16.53 -15.72
N SER A 144 -12.48 16.85 -16.73
CA SER A 144 -12.34 16.33 -18.10
C SER A 144 -10.94 16.49 -18.70
N ALA A 145 -10.18 17.51 -18.27
CA ALA A 145 -8.79 17.68 -18.69
C ALA A 145 -7.85 16.63 -18.09
N PHE A 146 -8.15 16.11 -16.88
CA PHE A 146 -7.29 15.28 -16.06
C PHE A 146 -7.86 13.86 -15.80
N ASP A 147 -8.83 13.41 -16.60
CA ASP A 147 -9.45 12.08 -16.49
C ASP A 147 -8.45 10.91 -16.68
N TRP A 148 -7.28 11.19 -17.23
CA TRP A 148 -6.15 10.29 -17.40
C TRP A 148 -5.25 10.17 -16.17
N ILE A 149 -5.54 10.96 -15.11
CA ILE A 149 -4.80 10.95 -13.84
C ILE A 149 -5.68 10.34 -12.75
N THR A 150 -5.15 9.38 -12.03
CA THR A 150 -5.75 8.84 -10.80
C THR A 150 -4.77 9.06 -9.65
N ALA A 151 -5.23 9.65 -8.56
CA ALA A 151 -4.43 9.86 -7.37
C ALA A 151 -5.20 9.45 -6.11
N ASN A 152 -4.50 8.79 -5.21
CA ASN A 152 -5.00 8.38 -3.90
C ASN A 152 -4.01 8.79 -2.82
N ALA A 153 -4.51 9.16 -1.67
CA ALA A 153 -3.72 9.37 -0.48
C ALA A 153 -4.30 8.54 0.66
N SER A 154 -3.47 7.99 1.49
CA SER A 154 -3.90 7.30 2.70
C SER A 154 -3.00 7.62 3.89
N TYR A 155 -3.62 7.65 5.04
CA TYR A 155 -2.98 7.77 6.33
C TYR A 155 -3.30 6.56 7.17
N THR A 156 -2.30 6.01 7.85
CA THR A 156 -2.45 4.95 8.83
C THR A 156 -1.73 5.38 10.11
N GLY A 157 -2.46 5.42 11.22
CA GLY A 157 -1.90 5.58 12.55
C GLY A 157 -2.10 4.28 13.33
N ASN A 158 -1.04 3.73 13.86
CA ASN A 158 -1.06 2.56 14.74
C ASN A 158 -0.55 2.97 16.11
N TYR A 159 -1.15 2.43 17.13
CA TYR A 159 -0.67 2.54 18.51
C TYR A 159 -0.79 1.17 19.16
N ASP A 160 0.30 0.72 19.71
CA ASP A 160 0.41 -0.53 20.43
C ASP A 160 0.97 -0.26 21.83
N TRP A 161 0.33 -0.79 22.83
CA TRP A 161 0.81 -0.77 24.21
C TRP A 161 0.92 -2.19 24.75
N GLN A 162 1.99 -2.46 25.43
CA GLN A 162 2.25 -3.75 26.07
C GLN A 162 2.72 -3.52 27.50
N ARG A 163 2.12 -4.21 28.43
CA ARG A 163 2.55 -4.23 29.84
C ARG A 163 3.91 -4.89 29.95
N GLY A 164 4.80 -4.28 30.68
CA GLY A 164 6.12 -4.82 31.00
C GLY A 164 6.03 -6.05 31.91
N VAL A 165 7.07 -6.88 31.84
CA VAL A 165 7.18 -8.06 32.70
C VAL A 165 7.89 -7.68 34.00
N THR A 166 7.26 -7.88 35.15
CA THR A 166 7.88 -7.72 36.45
C THR A 166 8.82 -8.90 36.70
N ILE A 167 10.11 -8.69 36.64
CA ILE A 167 11.11 -9.76 36.77
C ILE A 167 11.30 -10.20 38.22
N ASN A 168 11.09 -9.33 39.20
CA ASN A 168 11.18 -9.69 40.63
C ASN A 168 10.41 -8.69 41.50
N PRO A 169 9.38 -9.12 42.26
CA PRO A 169 8.62 -8.22 43.12
C PRO A 169 9.43 -7.68 44.33
N ASN A 170 10.61 -8.22 44.61
CA ASN A 170 11.47 -7.79 45.74
C ASN A 170 12.62 -6.90 45.34
N THR A 171 12.92 -6.74 44.08
CA THR A 171 13.80 -5.75 43.52
C THR A 171 12.94 -4.74 42.75
N TYR A 172 13.07 -3.47 43.11
CA TYR A 172 12.34 -2.35 42.47
C TYR A 172 12.55 -2.32 40.95
N THR A 173 11.90 -3.25 40.26
CA THR A 173 11.86 -3.21 38.79
C THR A 173 10.59 -2.48 38.41
N SER A 174 10.79 -1.29 37.89
CA SER A 174 9.73 -0.49 37.33
C SER A 174 8.98 -1.31 36.27
N ASN A 175 7.68 -1.14 36.18
CA ASN A 175 6.89 -1.63 35.07
C ASN A 175 7.44 -0.98 33.79
N ASN A 176 8.25 -1.71 33.05
CA ASN A 176 8.78 -1.27 31.78
C ASN A 176 7.75 -1.53 30.67
N ASP A 177 6.59 -0.87 30.77
CA ASP A 177 5.61 -0.91 29.69
C ASP A 177 6.22 -0.31 28.44
N ILE A 178 5.70 -0.74 27.32
CA ILE A 178 6.10 -0.25 26.00
C ILE A 178 4.91 0.42 25.35
N ALA A 179 5.07 1.68 24.96
CA ALA A 179 4.09 2.39 24.16
C ALA A 179 4.70 2.72 22.79
N ASP A 180 4.20 2.09 21.75
CA ASP A 180 4.63 2.27 20.37
C ASP A 180 3.58 3.00 19.56
N SER A 181 3.98 4.07 18.90
CA SER A 181 3.13 4.82 17.99
C SER A 181 3.79 4.96 16.63
N LYS A 182 3.09 4.51 15.59
CA LYS A 182 3.59 4.50 14.23
C LYS A 182 2.59 5.14 13.29
N ARG A 183 3.05 6.07 12.47
CA ARG A 183 2.24 6.68 11.43
C ARG A 183 2.81 6.41 10.05
N SER A 184 1.93 6.27 9.07
CA SER A 184 2.33 6.08 7.68
C SER A 184 1.46 6.92 6.76
N TRP A 185 2.09 7.71 5.92
CA TRP A 185 1.48 8.39 4.79
C TRP A 185 1.80 7.65 3.52
N ASN A 186 0.81 7.38 2.72
CA ASN A 186 1.00 6.75 1.42
C ASN A 186 0.28 7.55 0.34
N GLY A 187 0.99 7.89 -0.73
CA GLY A 187 0.47 8.58 -1.90
C GLY A 187 0.69 7.75 -3.15
N ASP A 188 -0.37 7.53 -3.91
CA ASP A 188 -0.34 6.84 -5.19
C ASP A 188 -0.80 7.77 -6.29
N ILE A 189 -0.07 7.84 -7.38
CA ILE A 189 -0.47 8.55 -8.58
C ILE A 189 -0.29 7.66 -9.80
N ARG A 190 -1.26 7.67 -10.69
CA ARG A 190 -1.21 6.96 -11.96
C ARG A 190 -1.57 7.86 -13.12
N PHE A 191 -0.77 7.80 -14.15
CA PHE A 191 -0.97 8.48 -15.40
C PHE A 191 -1.28 7.45 -16.49
N ASN A 192 -2.52 7.43 -16.97
CA ASN A 192 -2.90 6.62 -18.12
C ASN A 192 -2.63 7.41 -19.39
N MET A 193 -1.45 7.26 -19.95
CA MET A 193 -0.99 8.00 -21.12
C MET A 193 -1.82 7.65 -22.37
N GLU A 194 -2.37 6.45 -22.43
CA GLU A 194 -3.25 6.05 -23.54
C GLU A 194 -4.55 6.87 -23.56
N THR A 195 -5.16 7.11 -22.40
CA THR A 195 -6.31 8.02 -22.27
C THR A 195 -5.94 9.43 -22.69
N LEU A 196 -4.77 9.93 -22.28
CA LEU A 196 -4.27 11.25 -22.70
C LEU A 196 -4.07 11.32 -24.22
N TYR A 197 -3.44 10.31 -24.82
CA TYR A 197 -3.22 10.29 -26.28
C TYR A 197 -4.53 10.24 -27.06
N ASN A 198 -5.54 9.56 -26.55
CA ASN A 198 -6.84 9.46 -27.17
C ASN A 198 -7.65 10.76 -27.19
N LYS A 199 -7.24 11.79 -26.43
CA LYS A 199 -7.84 13.14 -26.48
C LYS A 199 -7.53 13.88 -27.78
N SER A 200 -6.39 13.60 -28.40
CA SER A 200 -6.03 14.13 -29.70
C SER A 200 -6.49 13.16 -30.80
N SER A 201 -7.31 13.63 -31.73
CA SER A 201 -7.77 12.82 -32.87
C SER A 201 -6.59 12.26 -33.68
N TYR A 202 -5.54 13.06 -33.88
CA TYR A 202 -4.33 12.65 -34.58
C TYR A 202 -3.59 11.51 -33.84
N LEU A 203 -3.32 11.69 -32.54
CA LEU A 203 -2.63 10.67 -31.74
C LEU A 203 -3.44 9.37 -31.63
N LYS A 204 -4.75 9.49 -31.51
CA LYS A 204 -5.68 8.36 -31.54
C LYS A 204 -5.62 7.57 -32.84
N ASP A 205 -5.58 8.27 -33.99
CA ASP A 205 -5.46 7.64 -35.30
C ASP A 205 -4.10 6.97 -35.48
N VAL A 206 -3.01 7.61 -35.04
CA VAL A 206 -1.67 6.99 -34.99
C VAL A 206 -1.70 5.73 -34.15
N ASN A 207 -2.29 5.77 -32.94
CA ASN A 207 -2.35 4.61 -32.07
C ASN A 207 -3.13 3.45 -32.70
N LYS A 208 -4.26 3.73 -33.34
CA LYS A 208 -5.04 2.73 -34.09
C LYS A 208 -4.27 2.12 -35.25
N LYS A 209 -3.53 2.93 -36.02
CA LYS A 209 -2.71 2.50 -37.15
C LYS A 209 -1.68 1.43 -36.77
N PHE A 210 -1.13 1.54 -35.58
CA PHE A 210 -0.12 0.62 -35.01
C PHE A 210 -0.72 -0.41 -34.05
N SER A 211 -2.05 -0.56 -33.99
CA SER A 211 -2.68 -1.60 -33.14
C SER A 211 -2.40 -3.01 -33.69
N LYS A 212 -2.43 -4.03 -32.79
CA LYS A 212 -2.23 -5.44 -33.17
C LYS A 212 -3.17 -5.85 -34.31
N THR A 213 -4.44 -5.46 -34.21
CA THR A 213 -5.48 -5.79 -35.20
C THR A 213 -5.18 -5.16 -36.56
N ALA A 214 -4.68 -3.91 -36.60
CA ALA A 214 -4.33 -3.25 -37.84
C ALA A 214 -3.05 -3.84 -38.48
N LEU A 215 -2.07 -4.23 -37.66
CA LEU A 215 -0.84 -4.85 -38.14
C LEU A 215 -1.08 -6.29 -38.65
N SER A 216 -1.90 -7.10 -37.95
CA SER A 216 -2.27 -8.44 -38.43
C SER A 216 -3.06 -8.38 -39.73
N LYS A 217 -3.96 -7.40 -39.88
CA LYS A 217 -4.73 -7.19 -41.11
C LYS A 217 -3.82 -6.82 -42.29
N LYS A 218 -2.86 -5.91 -42.09
CA LYS A 218 -1.84 -5.57 -43.09
C LYS A 218 -0.92 -6.75 -43.43
N ALA A 219 -0.55 -7.57 -42.46
CA ALA A 219 0.26 -8.77 -42.68
C ALA A 219 -0.54 -9.82 -43.53
N ASN A 220 -1.79 -10.03 -43.19
CA ASN A 220 -2.65 -10.97 -43.94
C ASN A 220 -2.95 -10.47 -45.37
N GLU A 221 -3.16 -9.16 -45.57
CA GLU A 221 -3.29 -8.55 -46.89
C GLU A 221 -2.03 -8.72 -47.75
N LYS A 222 -0.82 -8.54 -47.13
CA LYS A 222 0.46 -8.76 -47.80
C LYS A 222 0.67 -10.25 -48.15
N LEU A 223 0.24 -11.18 -47.28
CA LEU A 223 0.31 -12.63 -47.53
C LEU A 223 -0.65 -13.07 -48.64
N ALA A 224 -1.85 -12.51 -48.67
CA ALA A 224 -2.82 -12.74 -49.74
C ALA A 224 -2.31 -12.23 -51.10
N ALA A 225 -1.74 -11.01 -51.12
CA ALA A 225 -1.13 -10.45 -52.32
C ALA A 225 0.10 -11.24 -52.80
N ARG A 226 0.85 -11.89 -51.90
CA ARG A 226 1.97 -12.78 -52.27
C ARG A 226 1.50 -14.13 -52.80
N LYS A 227 0.37 -14.63 -52.37
CA LYS A 227 -0.24 -15.89 -52.91
C LYS A 227 -0.78 -15.72 -54.31
N ASP A 228 -1.25 -14.53 -54.66
CA ASP A 228 -1.74 -14.24 -56.03
C ASP A 228 -0.59 -14.05 -57.03
N THR A 229 0.64 -13.68 -56.58
CA THR A 229 1.79 -13.54 -57.48
C THR A 229 2.54 -14.82 -57.76
N THR A 230 2.24 -15.95 -57.11
CA THR A 230 2.89 -17.25 -57.39
C THR A 230 2.21 -18.05 -58.53
N LYS A 231 1.29 -17.43 -59.29
CA LYS A 231 0.60 -18.09 -60.43
C LYS A 231 0.75 -17.38 -61.76
N LYS A 232 1.84 -16.64 -61.98
CA LYS A 232 2.20 -16.19 -63.35
C LYS A 232 3.72 -16.06 -63.44
N ASP A 233 4.34 -16.98 -64.14
CA ASP A 233 5.62 -16.84 -64.74
C ASP A 233 5.56 -15.76 -65.84
N ASP A 234 6.63 -15.02 -65.95
CA ASP A 234 6.97 -14.10 -67.04
C ASP A 234 6.04 -12.88 -67.24
N GLU A 235 6.28 -11.81 -66.55
CA GLU A 235 6.22 -10.46 -67.16
C GLU A 235 7.00 -9.42 -66.33
N VAL A 236 7.71 -8.59 -67.09
CA VAL A 236 8.50 -7.42 -66.77
C VAL A 236 8.06 -6.65 -65.51
N VAL A 237 8.98 -6.44 -64.58
CA VAL A 237 8.81 -5.57 -63.37
C VAL A 237 8.52 -4.14 -63.80
N GLU A 238 7.30 -3.76 -64.00
CA GLU A 238 6.84 -2.37 -64.02
C GLU A 238 6.91 -1.79 -62.58
N ALA A 239 7.44 -0.61 -62.47
CA ALA A 239 7.48 0.18 -61.23
C ALA A 239 6.08 0.31 -60.63
N PRO A 240 5.90 0.29 -59.29
CA PRO A 240 4.60 0.32 -58.66
C PRO A 240 3.87 1.61 -59.03
N LYS A 241 2.77 1.48 -59.78
CA LYS A 241 1.87 2.58 -60.13
C LYS A 241 1.43 3.33 -58.88
N ALA A 242 1.57 4.65 -58.90
CA ALA A 242 1.07 5.54 -57.83
C ALA A 242 -0.42 5.22 -57.59
N LYS A 243 -0.82 4.99 -56.34
CA LYS A 243 -2.23 4.73 -55.97
C LYS A 243 -3.05 5.94 -56.41
N GLU A 244 -4.00 5.68 -57.35
CA GLU A 244 -4.95 6.70 -57.76
C GLU A 244 -5.87 7.06 -56.58
N ALA A 245 -6.16 8.36 -56.44
CA ALA A 245 -7.07 8.84 -55.42
C ALA A 245 -8.48 8.26 -55.66
N LYS A 246 -8.97 7.49 -54.71
CA LYS A 246 -10.35 6.99 -54.77
C LYS A 246 -11.30 8.17 -54.79
N THR A 247 -12.26 8.14 -55.72
CA THR A 247 -13.31 9.15 -55.89
C THR A 247 -14.67 8.49 -55.71
N TYR A 248 -15.56 9.22 -55.07
CA TYR A 248 -16.95 8.89 -54.97
C TYR A 248 -17.79 10.00 -55.53
N GLU A 249 -18.72 9.68 -56.41
CA GLU A 249 -19.60 10.64 -57.05
C GLU A 249 -21.05 10.32 -56.80
N ARG A 250 -21.84 11.31 -56.46
CA ARG A 250 -23.28 11.21 -56.29
C ARG A 250 -23.98 12.29 -57.11
N LYS A 251 -24.78 11.84 -58.06
CA LYS A 251 -25.47 12.73 -59.04
C LYS A 251 -26.93 12.97 -58.61
N ASN A 252 -27.51 14.04 -59.14
CA ASN A 252 -28.91 14.40 -59.02
C ASN A 252 -29.43 14.58 -57.56
N LEU A 253 -28.62 15.15 -56.69
CA LEU A 253 -29.03 15.43 -55.34
C LEU A 253 -29.88 16.72 -55.28
N ARG A 254 -30.90 16.70 -54.43
CA ARG A 254 -31.64 17.90 -54.03
C ARG A 254 -31.19 18.28 -52.60
N LEU A 255 -30.76 19.49 -52.44
CA LEU A 255 -30.34 20.03 -51.16
C LEU A 255 -31.22 21.25 -50.84
N LYS A 256 -31.73 21.26 -49.59
CA LYS A 256 -32.45 22.41 -49.04
C LYS A 256 -31.50 23.31 -48.27
N LYS A 257 -31.71 24.60 -48.38
CA LYS A 257 -30.92 25.63 -47.65
C LYS A 257 -30.83 25.31 -46.15
N GLY A 258 -29.60 25.27 -45.63
CA GLY A 258 -29.32 25.05 -44.22
C GLY A 258 -29.51 23.62 -43.69
N ASN A 259 -30.11 22.71 -44.48
CA ASN A 259 -30.28 21.31 -44.04
C ASN A 259 -28.98 20.51 -44.17
N LYS A 260 -28.67 19.72 -43.13
CA LYS A 260 -27.56 18.77 -43.14
C LYS A 260 -27.98 17.50 -43.90
N THR A 261 -27.37 17.25 -45.05
CA THR A 261 -27.58 16.02 -45.84
C THR A 261 -26.41 15.11 -45.71
N ARG A 262 -26.62 13.89 -45.21
CA ARG A 262 -25.56 12.88 -45.05
C ARG A 262 -25.23 12.18 -46.36
N ILE A 263 -23.95 12.13 -46.70
CA ILE A 263 -23.38 11.42 -47.85
C ILE A 263 -22.39 10.38 -47.34
N SER A 264 -22.66 9.11 -47.63
CA SER A 264 -21.75 8.01 -47.33
C SER A 264 -20.87 7.72 -48.55
N HIS A 265 -19.63 8.16 -48.50
CA HIS A 265 -18.68 8.03 -49.62
C HIS A 265 -17.81 6.77 -49.53
N ARG A 266 -17.72 6.09 -48.42
CA ARG A 266 -16.98 4.81 -48.19
C ARG A 266 -15.49 4.85 -48.63
N LEU A 267 -14.84 6.01 -48.62
CA LEU A 267 -13.46 6.17 -49.05
C LEU A 267 -12.46 5.76 -47.95
N ALA A 268 -12.92 5.46 -46.74
CA ALA A 268 -12.10 5.12 -45.59
C ALA A 268 -11.00 6.19 -45.27
N SER A 269 -11.35 7.49 -45.44
CA SER A 269 -10.45 8.60 -45.23
C SER A 269 -11.14 9.83 -44.64
N ASN A 270 -10.53 10.42 -43.62
CA ASN A 270 -11.00 11.70 -43.06
C ASN A 270 -10.43 12.92 -43.87
N ARG A 271 -9.47 12.67 -44.76
CA ARG A 271 -8.89 13.69 -45.63
C ARG A 271 -9.55 13.59 -47.02
N ILE A 272 -10.49 14.45 -47.23
CA ILE A 272 -11.27 14.48 -48.46
C ILE A 272 -11.32 15.89 -49.02
N ILE A 273 -11.54 16.01 -50.30
CA ILE A 273 -11.88 17.21 -51.02
C ILE A 273 -13.30 16.96 -51.54
N VAL A 274 -14.20 17.87 -51.24
CA VAL A 274 -15.60 17.81 -51.73
C VAL A 274 -15.76 18.91 -52.78
N GLU A 275 -16.09 18.50 -53.98
CA GLU A 275 -16.41 19.35 -55.09
C GLU A 275 -17.89 19.15 -55.43
N ALA A 276 -18.57 20.23 -55.76
CA ALA A 276 -19.95 20.16 -56.20
C ALA A 276 -20.13 20.98 -57.48
N VAL A 277 -20.91 20.44 -58.40
CA VAL A 277 -21.28 21.12 -59.65
C VAL A 277 -22.78 21.09 -59.81
N ASP A 278 -23.33 22.16 -60.32
CA ASP A 278 -24.76 22.27 -60.66
C ASP A 278 -25.12 21.49 -61.94
N LYS A 279 -26.38 21.54 -62.38
CA LYS A 279 -26.85 20.92 -63.63
C LYS A 279 -26.14 21.39 -64.88
N ASP A 280 -25.62 22.63 -64.87
CA ASP A 280 -24.95 23.28 -66.02
C ASP A 280 -23.41 23.11 -65.94
N GLY A 281 -22.92 22.26 -65.01
CA GLY A 281 -21.48 22.01 -64.85
C GLY A 281 -20.69 23.11 -64.15
N LYS A 282 -21.39 24.12 -63.60
CA LYS A 282 -20.70 25.21 -62.88
C LYS A 282 -20.37 24.81 -61.45
N PRO A 283 -19.20 25.20 -60.88
CA PRO A 283 -18.85 24.87 -59.50
C PRO A 283 -19.80 25.55 -58.54
N TYR A 284 -20.30 24.75 -57.58
CA TYR A 284 -21.16 25.19 -56.51
C TYR A 284 -20.49 25.06 -55.17
N GLU A 285 -20.44 26.14 -54.36
CA GLU A 285 -19.78 26.16 -53.09
C GLU A 285 -20.64 25.58 -52.00
N LEU A 286 -20.21 24.44 -51.43
CA LEU A 286 -20.87 23.75 -50.30
C LEU A 286 -20.05 23.86 -49.04
N LYS A 287 -20.74 24.00 -47.90
CA LYS A 287 -20.10 23.70 -46.58
C LYS A 287 -20.29 22.22 -46.31
N TYR A 288 -19.19 21.59 -45.76
CA TYR A 288 -19.27 20.21 -45.36
C TYR A 288 -18.61 19.98 -44.01
N GLU A 289 -19.11 19.00 -43.29
CA GLU A 289 -18.58 18.52 -42.00
C GLU A 289 -18.26 17.03 -42.14
N VAL A 290 -17.08 16.61 -41.78
CA VAL A 290 -16.68 15.19 -41.76
C VAL A 290 -17.23 14.54 -40.52
N ILE A 291 -18.09 13.52 -40.68
CA ILE A 291 -18.68 12.75 -39.60
C ILE A 291 -17.70 11.64 -39.16
N ASP A 292 -17.28 10.86 -40.16
CA ASP A 292 -16.36 9.74 -39.99
C ASP A 292 -15.56 9.48 -41.28
N GLN A 293 -14.73 8.42 -41.28
CA GLN A 293 -13.91 8.05 -42.44
C GLN A 293 -14.68 7.68 -43.68
N ASN A 294 -16.03 7.50 -43.60
CA ASN A 294 -16.88 7.01 -44.67
C ASN A 294 -18.07 7.92 -44.96
N ALA A 295 -18.31 8.97 -44.16
CA ALA A 295 -19.46 9.83 -44.29
C ALA A 295 -19.19 11.30 -43.98
N ILE A 296 -19.87 12.18 -44.69
CA ILE A 296 -19.89 13.62 -44.51
C ILE A 296 -21.32 14.15 -44.44
N ASN A 297 -21.50 15.28 -43.76
CA ASN A 297 -22.70 16.11 -43.94
C ASN A 297 -22.37 17.25 -44.84
N VAL A 298 -23.20 17.50 -45.84
CA VAL A 298 -23.13 18.68 -46.70
C VAL A 298 -24.29 19.62 -46.40
N ILE A 299 -24.00 20.93 -46.46
CA ILE A 299 -24.95 22.01 -46.15
C ILE A 299 -24.93 22.98 -47.33
N ALA A 300 -26.08 23.14 -47.98
CA ALA A 300 -26.24 24.06 -49.08
C ALA A 300 -26.55 25.47 -48.59
N LYS A 301 -26.03 26.47 -49.29
CA LYS A 301 -26.30 27.90 -49.04
C LYS A 301 -27.69 28.33 -49.53
N GLU A 302 -28.24 27.62 -50.52
CA GLU A 302 -29.53 27.88 -51.16
C GLU A 302 -30.22 26.57 -51.53
N ASP A 303 -31.49 26.60 -51.86
CA ASP A 303 -32.20 25.41 -52.36
C ASP A 303 -31.72 25.07 -53.75
N VAL A 304 -31.08 23.91 -53.94
CA VAL A 304 -30.51 23.48 -55.20
C VAL A 304 -31.02 22.08 -55.57
N ALA A 305 -31.43 21.95 -56.82
CA ALA A 305 -31.82 20.67 -57.42
C ALA A 305 -30.79 20.22 -58.46
N ASN A 306 -30.63 18.89 -58.57
CA ASN A 306 -29.75 18.24 -59.56
C ASN A 306 -28.26 18.57 -59.43
N ILE A 307 -27.77 18.74 -58.19
CA ILE A 307 -26.37 18.92 -57.92
C ILE A 307 -25.62 17.58 -57.94
N THR A 308 -24.42 17.59 -58.51
CA THR A 308 -23.50 16.44 -58.45
C THR A 308 -22.37 16.75 -57.45
N ILE A 309 -22.22 15.83 -56.47
CA ILE A 309 -21.18 15.98 -55.45
C ILE A 309 -20.12 14.91 -55.68
N THR A 310 -18.88 15.33 -55.81
CA THR A 310 -17.72 14.48 -55.98
C THR A 310 -16.84 14.59 -54.72
N VAL A 311 -16.67 13.47 -54.03
CA VAL A 311 -15.78 13.34 -52.87
C VAL A 311 -14.49 12.65 -53.31
N LYS A 312 -13.36 13.35 -53.24
CA LYS A 312 -12.05 12.82 -53.60
C LYS A 312 -11.21 12.61 -52.40
N GLN A 313 -10.53 11.47 -52.30
CA GLN A 313 -9.52 11.25 -51.26
C GLN A 313 -8.29 12.15 -51.51
N LYS A 314 -7.93 12.97 -50.54
CA LYS A 314 -6.72 13.79 -50.59
C LYS A 314 -5.53 12.92 -50.27
N LEU A 315 -4.78 12.47 -51.27
CA LEU A 315 -3.52 11.74 -51.07
C LEU A 315 -2.47 12.66 -50.48
N ARG A 316 -1.69 12.17 -49.54
CA ARG A 316 -0.50 12.88 -49.06
C ARG A 316 0.53 12.90 -50.17
N LYS A 317 1.06 14.07 -50.52
CA LYS A 317 2.15 14.26 -51.51
C LYS A 317 3.42 13.43 -51.19
N ASN A 318 3.58 12.98 -49.93
CA ASN A 318 4.66 12.09 -49.48
C ASN A 318 4.11 11.07 -48.46
N GLU A 319 3.46 9.98 -48.88
CA GLU A 319 2.98 8.90 -47.98
C GLU A 319 4.12 8.31 -47.13
N LYS A 320 5.32 8.13 -47.71
CA LYS A 320 6.52 7.64 -47.00
C LYS A 320 6.93 8.55 -45.84
N LEU A 321 6.91 9.89 -46.04
CA LEU A 321 7.25 10.85 -45.00
C LEU A 321 6.18 10.86 -43.89
N GLY A 322 4.91 10.72 -44.26
CA GLY A 322 3.82 10.61 -43.31
C GLY A 322 3.89 9.35 -42.44
N ASP A 323 4.27 8.21 -43.02
CA ASP A 323 4.45 6.97 -42.29
C ASP A 323 5.65 6.99 -41.34
N ILE A 324 6.75 7.68 -41.75
CA ILE A 324 7.92 7.89 -40.89
C ILE A 324 7.56 8.81 -39.72
N LEU A 325 6.83 9.91 -39.97
CA LEU A 325 6.36 10.81 -38.92
C LEU A 325 5.41 10.11 -37.94
N ASP A 326 4.45 9.32 -38.46
CA ASP A 326 3.53 8.54 -37.61
C ASP A 326 4.28 7.48 -36.78
N GLY A 327 5.36 6.88 -37.34
CA GLY A 327 6.25 5.96 -36.63
C GLY A 327 7.04 6.65 -35.52
N PHE A 328 7.57 7.86 -35.79
CA PHE A 328 8.26 8.66 -34.81
C PHE A 328 7.31 9.10 -33.68
N VAL A 329 6.11 9.60 -34.03
CA VAL A 329 5.07 9.94 -33.03
C VAL A 329 4.67 8.73 -32.22
N ARG A 330 4.54 7.56 -32.84
CA ARG A 330 4.29 6.30 -32.11
C ARG A 330 5.41 5.96 -31.14
N GLY A 331 6.67 6.22 -31.52
CA GLY A 331 7.83 6.09 -30.63
C GLY A 331 7.75 7.03 -29.42
N LEU A 332 7.36 8.29 -29.62
CA LEU A 332 7.12 9.23 -28.50
C LEU A 332 5.95 8.79 -27.61
N MET A 333 4.95 8.12 -28.18
CA MET A 333 3.81 7.54 -27.46
C MET A 333 4.11 6.16 -26.86
N MET A 334 5.38 5.75 -26.76
CA MET A 334 5.76 4.44 -26.21
C MET A 334 5.38 4.29 -24.74
N VAL A 335 5.33 5.38 -23.99
CA VAL A 335 4.93 5.39 -22.60
C VAL A 335 3.44 5.11 -22.51
N ARG A 336 3.03 4.00 -21.90
CA ARG A 336 1.62 3.59 -21.77
C ARG A 336 1.02 3.96 -20.42
N ASN A 337 1.72 3.62 -19.36
CA ASN A 337 1.33 3.92 -18.01
C ASN A 337 2.55 4.38 -17.22
N VAL A 338 2.37 5.37 -16.39
CA VAL A 338 3.33 5.77 -15.37
C VAL A 338 2.61 5.71 -14.04
N SER A 339 3.19 5.07 -13.05
CA SER A 339 2.68 5.08 -11.68
C SER A 339 3.80 5.43 -10.72
N GLY A 340 3.48 6.29 -9.77
CA GLY A 340 4.34 6.66 -8.66
C GLY A 340 3.68 6.29 -7.35
N ASN A 341 4.45 5.76 -6.41
CA ASN A 341 4.06 5.55 -5.03
C ASN A 341 5.11 6.19 -4.13
N ILE A 342 4.67 6.93 -3.14
CA ILE A 342 5.49 7.45 -2.06
C ILE A 342 4.91 6.98 -0.74
N ARG A 343 5.75 6.41 0.12
CA ARG A 343 5.40 6.04 1.48
C ARG A 343 6.38 6.69 2.43
N LEU A 344 5.84 7.34 3.44
CA LEU A 344 6.57 7.90 4.56
C LEU A 344 6.03 7.25 5.82
N THR A 345 6.90 6.60 6.58
CA THR A 345 6.54 5.94 7.85
C THR A 345 7.44 6.48 8.94
N GLU A 346 6.86 6.85 10.05
CA GLU A 346 7.55 7.31 11.24
C GLU A 346 7.01 6.58 12.45
N GLY A 347 7.90 6.17 13.35
CA GLY A 347 7.56 5.48 14.58
C GLY A 347 8.29 6.06 15.78
N THR A 348 7.65 6.00 16.93
CA THR A 348 8.22 6.36 18.23
C THR A 348 7.84 5.29 19.22
N THR A 349 8.83 4.59 19.75
CA THR A 349 8.68 3.58 20.79
C THR A 349 9.17 4.14 22.11
N LEU A 350 8.26 4.30 23.05
CA LEU A 350 8.57 4.74 24.43
C LEU A 350 8.74 3.49 25.28
N ASN A 351 9.98 3.11 25.54
CA ASN A 351 10.32 2.07 26.50
C ASN A 351 10.33 2.67 27.92
N GLY A 352 9.81 1.93 28.89
CA GLY A 352 9.66 2.42 30.25
C GLY A 352 8.43 3.30 30.48
N TYR A 353 7.43 3.22 29.59
CA TYR A 353 6.17 3.90 29.78
C TYR A 353 5.47 3.38 31.05
N ASN A 354 4.95 4.29 31.91
CA ASN A 354 4.47 3.95 33.24
C ASN A 354 2.99 4.24 33.50
N LYS A 355 2.20 4.56 32.49
CA LYS A 355 0.80 4.99 32.66
C LYS A 355 -0.25 3.94 32.32
N GLY A 356 0.15 2.81 31.80
CA GLY A 356 -0.80 1.79 31.36
C GLY A 356 -1.63 2.20 30.14
N SER A 357 -2.62 1.40 29.80
CA SER A 357 -3.54 1.68 28.69
C SER A 357 -4.97 1.30 29.03
N GLY A 358 -5.91 2.12 28.59
CA GLY A 358 -7.34 1.92 28.80
C GLY A 358 -8.16 2.18 27.53
N PHE A 359 -9.30 2.83 27.69
CA PHE A 359 -10.20 3.13 26.57
C PHE A 359 -9.54 4.06 25.55
N LEU A 360 -9.57 3.70 24.27
CA LEU A 360 -8.90 4.39 23.16
C LEU A 360 -7.38 4.60 23.39
N GLY A 361 -6.73 3.65 24.05
CA GLY A 361 -5.29 3.72 24.32
C GLY A 361 -4.90 4.75 25.38
N GLN A 362 -5.87 5.38 26.06
CA GLN A 362 -5.60 6.39 27.08
C GLN A 362 -5.63 5.75 28.48
N ALA A 363 -4.67 6.12 29.33
CA ALA A 363 -4.75 5.86 30.76
C ALA A 363 -5.90 6.67 31.39
N GLY A 364 -6.22 6.39 32.66
CA GLY A 364 -7.27 7.11 33.37
C GLY A 364 -7.04 8.64 33.49
N SER A 365 -5.78 9.06 33.41
CA SER A 365 -5.33 10.47 33.38
C SER A 365 -5.35 11.08 31.96
N GLY A 366 -5.66 10.31 30.92
CA GLY A 366 -5.72 10.78 29.53
C GLY A 366 -4.37 10.71 28.79
N GLU A 367 -3.38 10.01 29.33
CA GLU A 367 -2.07 9.82 28.69
C GLU A 367 -2.02 8.51 27.88
N PRO A 368 -1.21 8.42 26.83
CA PRO A 368 -0.20 9.38 26.33
C PRO A 368 -0.79 10.52 25.50
N GLY A 369 -2.10 10.68 25.44
CA GLY A 369 -2.79 11.68 24.68
C GLY A 369 -3.18 11.21 23.27
N ALA A 370 -4.35 11.70 22.81
CA ALA A 370 -4.90 11.31 21.52
C ALA A 370 -3.97 11.60 20.33
N LYS A 371 -3.15 12.66 20.40
CA LYS A 371 -2.17 12.95 19.35
C LYS A 371 -1.18 11.81 19.19
N PHE A 372 -0.68 11.28 20.29
CA PHE A 372 0.28 10.16 20.27
C PHE A 372 -0.40 8.88 19.78
N THR A 373 -1.54 8.51 20.33
CA THR A 373 -2.22 7.24 19.99
C THR A 373 -2.76 7.20 18.56
N PHE A 374 -3.00 8.35 17.93
CA PHE A 374 -3.40 8.43 16.52
C PHE A 374 -2.25 8.81 15.58
N GLY A 375 -1.02 9.02 16.09
CA GLY A 375 0.13 9.36 15.29
C GLY A 375 0.18 10.81 14.78
N PHE A 376 -0.61 11.74 15.34
CA PHE A 376 -0.65 13.14 14.95
C PHE A 376 0.32 14.02 15.74
N TYR A 377 1.56 13.57 15.89
CA TYR A 377 2.60 14.23 16.68
C TYR A 377 3.92 14.29 15.91
N ARG A 378 4.85 15.11 16.42
CA ARG A 378 6.26 15.04 16.05
C ARG A 378 6.99 14.22 17.11
N ALA A 379 7.95 13.39 16.70
CA ALA A 379 8.66 12.50 17.62
C ALA A 379 9.32 13.25 18.79
N ALA A 380 9.97 14.38 18.50
CA ALA A 380 10.57 15.22 19.53
C ALA A 380 9.56 15.75 20.56
N ASP A 381 8.40 16.24 20.06
CA ASP A 381 7.33 16.77 20.92
C ASP A 381 6.76 15.68 21.83
N ALA A 382 6.61 14.44 21.30
CA ALA A 382 6.10 13.31 22.08
C ALA A 382 7.05 12.90 23.21
N ILE A 383 8.34 12.91 22.96
CA ILE A 383 9.34 12.60 23.96
C ILE A 383 9.38 13.68 25.06
N GLU A 384 9.39 14.96 24.67
CA GLU A 384 9.35 16.08 25.59
C GLU A 384 8.09 16.05 26.45
N GLU A 385 6.92 15.76 25.84
CA GLU A 385 5.66 15.60 26.55
C GLU A 385 5.70 14.42 27.53
N ALA A 386 6.25 13.26 27.11
CA ALA A 386 6.35 12.07 27.93
C ALA A 386 7.25 12.32 29.16
N ILE A 387 8.35 13.06 29.00
CA ILE A 387 9.26 13.43 30.09
C ILE A 387 8.58 14.45 31.01
N SER A 388 8.04 15.55 30.46
CA SER A 388 7.44 16.63 31.25
C SER A 388 6.26 16.19 32.10
N LYS A 389 5.49 15.21 31.63
CA LYS A 389 4.35 14.61 32.32
C LYS A 389 4.71 13.39 33.18
N ASN A 390 5.98 13.09 33.34
CA ASN A 390 6.46 11.92 34.10
C ASN A 390 5.77 10.61 33.66
N GLN A 391 5.73 10.40 32.35
CA GLN A 391 5.14 9.19 31.73
C GLN A 391 6.14 8.06 31.56
N LEU A 392 7.43 8.31 31.84
CA LEU A 392 8.53 7.35 31.72
C LEU A 392 9.09 7.04 33.09
N GLY A 393 9.25 5.76 33.40
CA GLY A 393 9.97 5.28 34.57
C GLY A 393 11.46 5.26 34.25
N LEU A 394 12.15 6.37 34.48
CA LEU A 394 13.54 6.57 34.03
C LEU A 394 14.61 5.95 34.94
N GLU A 395 14.24 5.43 36.10
CA GLU A 395 15.22 4.97 37.10
C GLU A 395 15.86 3.63 36.72
N ASP A 396 15.19 2.77 35.97
CA ASP A 396 15.66 1.41 35.67
C ASP A 396 15.48 1.02 34.18
N VAL A 397 15.33 1.98 33.27
CA VAL A 397 15.10 1.67 31.87
C VAL A 397 16.40 1.31 31.16
N VAL A 398 16.56 0.03 30.84
CA VAL A 398 17.71 -0.48 30.09
C VAL A 398 17.53 -0.22 28.58
N ASN A 399 16.29 -0.13 28.12
CA ASN A 399 15.98 -0.01 26.71
C ASN A 399 15.81 1.46 26.28
N PRO A 400 16.44 1.87 25.18
CA PRO A 400 16.32 3.25 24.69
C PRO A 400 14.92 3.57 24.17
N ILE A 401 14.61 4.86 24.08
CA ILE A 401 13.52 5.34 23.24
C ILE A 401 13.97 5.20 21.79
N VAL A 402 13.15 4.57 20.95
CA VAL A 402 13.50 4.32 19.56
C VAL A 402 12.65 5.19 18.64
N LEU A 403 13.32 5.93 17.76
CA LEU A 403 12.71 6.68 16.68
C LEU A 403 13.03 6.01 15.35
N THR A 404 12.01 5.82 14.52
CA THR A 404 12.19 5.28 13.18
C THR A 404 11.63 6.22 12.14
N HIS A 405 12.33 6.36 11.02
CA HIS A 405 11.89 7.13 9.86
C HIS A 405 12.22 6.35 8.60
N ASP A 406 11.18 5.92 7.91
CA ASP A 406 11.29 5.15 6.67
C ASP A 406 10.61 5.92 5.53
N GLN A 407 11.34 6.13 4.46
CA GLN A 407 10.80 6.71 3.25
C GLN A 407 11.05 5.76 2.08
N THR A 408 10.01 5.52 1.28
CA THR A 408 10.10 4.72 0.07
C THR A 408 9.43 5.45 -1.07
N VAL A 409 10.13 5.55 -2.19
CA VAL A 409 9.61 6.09 -3.44
C VAL A 409 9.74 5.02 -4.51
N GLN A 410 8.65 4.74 -5.21
CA GLN A 410 8.65 3.79 -6.33
C GLN A 410 8.01 4.44 -7.54
N VAL A 411 8.65 4.26 -8.69
CA VAL A 411 8.11 4.68 -9.99
C VAL A 411 8.12 3.48 -10.91
N LYS A 412 6.97 3.20 -11.51
CA LYS A 412 6.81 2.12 -12.48
C LYS A 412 6.29 2.70 -13.78
N THR A 413 6.84 2.26 -14.89
CA THR A 413 6.36 2.65 -16.21
C THR A 413 6.38 1.48 -17.17
N VAL A 414 5.38 1.44 -18.03
CA VAL A 414 5.30 0.47 -19.12
C VAL A 414 5.57 1.19 -20.41
N LEU A 415 6.63 0.80 -21.08
CA LEU A 415 7.03 1.30 -22.40
C LEU A 415 6.63 0.28 -23.46
N GLU A 416 5.94 0.71 -24.49
CA GLU A 416 5.62 -0.10 -25.67
C GLU A 416 6.10 0.61 -26.94
N PRO A 417 7.41 0.56 -27.24
CA PRO A 417 7.97 1.23 -28.40
C PRO A 417 7.38 0.69 -29.71
N TYR A 418 7.12 -0.60 -29.75
CA TYR A 418 6.47 -1.27 -30.87
C TYR A 418 5.36 -2.20 -30.36
N THR A 419 4.30 -2.36 -31.16
CA THR A 419 3.16 -3.16 -30.76
C THR A 419 3.55 -4.61 -30.52
N GLY A 420 3.36 -5.08 -29.29
CA GLY A 420 3.72 -6.42 -28.86
C GLY A 420 5.08 -6.53 -28.14
N ILE A 421 5.90 -5.48 -28.16
CA ILE A 421 7.14 -5.40 -27.37
C ILE A 421 6.89 -4.46 -26.20
N LYS A 422 6.94 -4.99 -24.99
CA LYS A 422 6.74 -4.23 -23.75
C LYS A 422 7.98 -4.30 -22.90
N PHE A 423 8.33 -3.18 -22.31
CA PHE A 423 9.35 -3.05 -21.29
C PHE A 423 8.69 -2.49 -20.03
N ASP A 424 8.77 -3.27 -18.95
CA ASP A 424 8.32 -2.83 -17.64
C ASP A 424 9.55 -2.30 -16.89
N LEU A 425 9.57 -1.01 -16.65
CA LEU A 425 10.63 -0.36 -15.89
C LEU A 425 10.13 -0.05 -14.50
N ASN A 426 10.92 -0.41 -13.50
CA ASN A 426 10.67 -0.14 -12.11
C ASN A 426 11.90 0.51 -11.50
N ALA A 427 11.72 1.69 -10.90
CA ALA A 427 12.74 2.36 -10.10
C ALA A 427 12.21 2.46 -8.67
N ALA A 428 13.05 2.12 -7.70
CA ALA A 428 12.73 2.23 -6.29
C ALA A 428 13.91 2.86 -5.54
N ALA A 429 13.59 3.73 -4.60
CA ALA A 429 14.55 4.27 -3.65
C ALA A 429 13.94 4.16 -2.25
N SER A 430 14.74 3.77 -1.28
CA SER A 430 14.35 3.71 0.12
C SER A 430 15.42 4.33 1.00
N TRP A 431 14.97 5.04 2.01
CA TRP A 431 15.77 5.63 3.06
C TRP A 431 15.20 5.18 4.38
N ASN A 432 16.06 4.74 5.25
CA ASN A 432 15.72 4.30 6.59
C ASN A 432 16.66 4.99 7.56
N LYS A 433 16.12 5.57 8.62
CA LYS A 433 16.86 6.20 9.70
C LYS A 433 16.28 5.75 11.02
N GLY A 434 17.13 5.30 11.92
CA GLY A 434 16.80 4.97 13.30
C GLY A 434 17.63 5.81 14.25
N ASP A 435 17.01 6.35 15.28
CA ASP A 435 17.66 7.06 16.36
C ASP A 435 17.30 6.36 17.67
N GLU A 436 18.27 6.03 18.50
CA GLU A 436 18.11 5.45 19.84
C GLU A 436 18.55 6.45 20.88
N ILE A 437 17.66 6.79 21.81
CA ILE A 437 17.88 7.81 22.82
C ILE A 437 17.87 7.13 24.18
N TYR A 438 18.97 7.22 24.90
CA TYR A 438 19.14 6.65 26.24
C TYR A 438 18.90 7.71 27.30
N TYR A 439 18.07 7.41 28.27
CA TYR A 439 17.82 8.23 29.44
C TYR A 439 18.29 7.50 30.71
N PHE A 440 19.08 8.18 31.55
CA PHE A 440 19.52 7.68 32.83
C PHE A 440 19.26 8.75 33.91
N ASP A 441 18.74 8.35 35.07
CA ASP A 441 18.50 9.22 36.26
C ASP A 441 17.72 10.51 35.92
N GLY A 442 16.73 10.45 35.07
CA GLY A 442 15.93 11.62 34.69
C GLY A 442 16.68 12.68 33.86
N TYR A 443 17.93 12.46 33.55
CA TYR A 443 18.73 13.33 32.71
C TYR A 443 18.98 12.71 31.36
N HIS A 444 18.73 13.48 30.32
CA HIS A 444 19.32 13.21 29.01
C HIS A 444 20.85 13.44 29.18
N LYS A 445 21.56 12.42 29.65
CA LYS A 445 22.98 12.38 29.41
C LYS A 445 23.10 12.13 27.92
N GLY A 446 23.65 13.11 27.20
CA GLY A 446 24.05 12.92 25.81
C GLY A 446 25.10 11.81 25.70
N VAL A 447 24.68 10.60 25.98
CA VAL A 447 25.32 9.39 25.53
C VAL A 447 25.02 9.39 24.07
N GLU A 448 26.05 9.36 23.28
CA GLU A 448 26.04 9.31 21.82
C GLU A 448 24.80 8.68 21.32
N ASP A 449 23.86 9.50 20.76
CA ASP A 449 22.68 9.02 20.12
C ASP A 449 23.13 8.02 19.05
N LEU A 450 22.72 6.77 19.17
CA LEU A 450 23.07 5.75 18.21
C LEU A 450 22.21 5.96 16.95
N PHE A 451 22.85 6.50 15.93
CA PHE A 451 22.21 6.66 14.63
C PHE A 451 22.45 5.43 13.78
N SER A 452 21.39 4.84 13.28
CA SER A 452 21.45 3.81 12.27
C SER A 452 20.63 4.20 11.04
N GLY A 453 21.09 3.85 9.87
CA GLY A 453 20.34 4.15 8.67
C GLY A 453 20.83 3.37 7.47
N THR A 454 19.89 3.09 6.56
CA THR A 454 20.19 2.47 5.27
C THR A 454 19.58 3.30 4.15
N HIS A 455 20.32 3.44 3.06
CA HIS A 455 19.83 4.03 1.83
C HIS A 455 19.99 3.03 0.71
N SER A 456 18.91 2.73 0.01
CA SER A 456 18.95 1.92 -1.19
C SER A 456 18.18 2.59 -2.32
N HIS A 457 18.70 2.52 -3.53
CA HIS A 457 18.02 2.96 -4.74
C HIS A 457 18.34 2.03 -5.89
N THR A 458 17.41 1.93 -6.82
CA THR A 458 17.62 1.20 -8.07
C THR A 458 17.98 2.20 -9.15
N ASP A 459 19.17 2.04 -9.73
CA ASP A 459 19.65 2.86 -10.84
C ASP A 459 19.97 2.00 -12.06
N ILE A 460 19.62 2.49 -13.24
CA ILE A 460 20.00 1.86 -14.52
C ILE A 460 21.36 2.40 -14.94
N ALA A 461 22.42 1.83 -14.37
CA ALA A 461 23.80 2.24 -14.65
C ALA A 461 24.38 1.59 -15.91
N ILE A 462 23.62 1.54 -17.02
CA ILE A 462 24.06 0.89 -18.28
C ILE A 462 25.40 1.47 -18.75
N ARG A 463 25.63 2.73 -18.58
CA ARG A 463 26.89 3.39 -18.95
C ARG A 463 28.06 3.05 -18.05
N ARG A 464 27.82 2.78 -16.76
CA ARG A 464 28.87 2.53 -15.78
C ARG A 464 29.17 1.04 -15.62
N SER A 465 28.14 0.19 -15.65
CA SER A 465 28.28 -1.24 -15.40
C SER A 465 28.72 -2.05 -16.63
N SER A 466 28.39 -1.60 -17.86
CA SER A 466 28.62 -2.40 -19.08
C SER A 466 29.93 -2.10 -19.78
N PHE A 467 30.58 -0.95 -19.53
CA PHE A 467 31.71 -0.48 -20.32
C PHE A 467 33.03 -0.30 -19.58
N LYS A 468 33.04 -0.43 -18.25
CA LYS A 468 34.28 -0.39 -17.47
C LYS A 468 34.59 -1.80 -16.91
N ARG A 469 34.97 -2.71 -17.79
CA ARG A 469 35.60 -3.98 -17.38
C ARG A 469 37.08 -3.72 -17.13
N GLY A 470 37.46 -3.58 -15.87
CA GLY A 470 38.85 -3.76 -15.45
C GLY A 470 39.30 -5.23 -15.62
N ALA A 471 40.58 -5.49 -15.45
CA ALA A 471 41.14 -6.84 -15.42
C ALA A 471 40.34 -7.72 -14.44
N THR A 472 40.34 -9.03 -14.69
CA THR A 472 39.49 -10.08 -14.09
C THR A 472 39.36 -10.08 -12.55
N THR A 473 40.08 -9.25 -11.82
CA THR A 473 40.12 -9.20 -10.35
C THR A 473 39.82 -7.82 -9.74
N SER A 474 39.60 -6.76 -10.55
CA SER A 474 39.32 -5.42 -10.06
C SER A 474 38.23 -4.72 -10.85
N SER A 475 37.32 -4.05 -10.17
CA SER A 475 36.27 -3.20 -10.75
C SER A 475 36.61 -1.75 -10.45
N GLU A 476 36.83 -0.93 -11.49
CA GLU A 476 37.01 0.53 -11.34
C GLU A 476 35.80 1.18 -10.63
N THR A 477 34.60 0.69 -10.91
CA THR A 477 33.36 1.15 -10.27
C THR A 477 33.35 0.86 -8.77
N PHE A 478 33.89 -0.28 -8.33
CA PHE A 478 34.00 -0.62 -6.94
C PHE A 478 35.10 0.21 -6.23
N ALA A 479 36.20 0.47 -6.92
CA ALA A 479 37.26 1.37 -6.40
C ALA A 479 36.73 2.81 -6.23
N GLU A 480 35.97 3.30 -7.19
CA GLU A 480 35.30 4.62 -7.12
C GLU A 480 34.27 4.67 -5.97
N PHE A 481 33.53 3.59 -5.75
CA PHE A 481 32.60 3.46 -4.62
C PHE A 481 33.35 3.55 -3.29
N ILE A 482 34.41 2.79 -3.12
CA ILE A 482 35.22 2.81 -1.88
C ILE A 482 35.83 4.21 -1.65
N ASP A 483 36.35 4.85 -2.68
CA ASP A 483 36.89 6.22 -2.57
C ASP A 483 35.80 7.24 -2.15
N ASN A 484 34.58 7.09 -2.66
CA ASN A 484 33.46 7.92 -2.25
C ASN A 484 33.02 7.65 -0.82
N VAL A 485 33.06 6.39 -0.34
CA VAL A 485 32.80 6.04 1.07
C VAL A 485 33.80 6.74 1.98
N TYR A 486 35.11 6.74 1.66
CA TYR A 486 36.11 7.43 2.44
C TYR A 486 35.91 8.94 2.44
N LYS A 487 35.52 9.54 1.30
CA LYS A 487 35.23 10.98 1.20
C LYS A 487 34.01 11.37 2.05
N MET A 488 32.96 10.54 2.03
CA MET A 488 31.78 10.76 2.85
C MET A 488 32.10 10.64 4.34
N ARG A 489 32.88 9.62 4.73
CA ARG A 489 33.30 9.46 6.12
C ARG A 489 34.09 10.65 6.61
N ALA A 490 35.05 11.14 5.84
CA ALA A 490 35.82 12.37 6.19
C ALA A 490 34.96 13.65 6.24
N HIS A 491 33.77 13.63 5.58
CA HIS A 491 32.82 14.74 5.64
C HIS A 491 31.92 14.69 6.88
N ILE A 492 31.62 13.49 7.36
CA ILE A 492 30.82 13.25 8.58
C ILE A 492 31.63 13.45 9.83
N GLU A 493 32.96 13.17 9.79
CA GLU A 493 33.89 13.37 10.92
C GLU A 493 34.29 14.83 11.14
N LYS A 494 33.86 15.77 10.29
CA LYS A 494 34.01 17.24 10.44
C LYS A 494 32.78 17.88 11.04
#